data_f8356a2de3ef9329fb1e4fe125d7df5a
#
_entry.id   f8356a2de3ef9329fb1e4fe125d7df5a
#
_cell.length_a   1.000
_cell.length_b   1.000
_cell.length_c   1.000
_cell.angle_alpha   90.00
_cell.angle_beta   90.00
_cell.angle_gamma   90.00
#
_symmetry.space_group_name_H-M   'P 1'
#
loop_
_entity.id
_entity.type
_entity.pdbx_description
1 polymer ?
#
loop_
_entity_poly.entity_id
_entity_poly.type
_entity_poly.pdbx_seq_one_letter_code
_entity_poly.pdbx_strand_id
1 'polypeptide(L)'
;MARLPRLALAGHAHAVLQCGQGERPVFADDVDRAAYLHALREAMAAEHTAVHAWALLPDEVRLVATPADAGGLARLVQSVGRRYVSAYNRRHACRGALWAGRFRSAVLEPGPTVLDALLWADGASALPGHSSAAHRSGGPAWPGLTNPAEFWALGNTPFEREAIWRDRMQLGLVRQREQWLRRAVMGGWVAGDPAFSVDASAAASRPSRPRPRGRPRAR
;
A
#
# COMPACT_ATOMS: atom_id res chain seq x y z
N MET A 1 21.39 9.63 -14.26
CA MET A 1 21.25 8.18 -14.04
C MET A 1 19.83 7.75 -14.40
N ALA A 2 19.68 6.70 -15.20
CA ALA A 2 18.37 6.13 -15.49
C ALA A 2 17.71 5.63 -14.19
N ARG A 3 16.42 5.94 -14.04
CA ARG A 3 15.66 5.55 -12.85
C ARG A 3 15.34 4.05 -12.92
N LEU A 4 15.66 3.30 -11.89
CA LEU A 4 15.35 1.87 -11.83
C LEU A 4 13.84 1.63 -12.04
N PRO A 5 13.45 0.56 -12.77
CA PRO A 5 12.07 0.12 -12.86
C PRO A 5 11.55 -0.23 -11.46
N ARG A 6 10.23 -0.27 -11.26
CA ARG A 6 9.67 -0.72 -9.98
C ARG A 6 9.94 -2.21 -9.78
N LEU A 7 10.18 -2.59 -8.53
CA LEU A 7 10.17 -3.97 -8.13
C LEU A 7 8.70 -4.35 -7.89
N ALA A 8 8.14 -5.17 -8.75
CA ALA A 8 6.78 -5.67 -8.64
C ALA A 8 6.74 -7.13 -9.06
N LEU A 9 6.16 -7.97 -8.22
CA LEU A 9 6.02 -9.40 -8.45
C LEU A 9 4.54 -9.77 -8.50
N ALA A 10 4.13 -10.48 -9.53
CA ALA A 10 2.79 -11.04 -9.64
C ALA A 10 2.49 -12.00 -8.47
N GLY A 11 1.28 -11.98 -7.95
CA GLY A 11 0.85 -12.87 -6.87
C GLY A 11 1.43 -12.58 -5.49
N HIS A 12 2.31 -11.57 -5.35
CA HIS A 12 2.88 -11.16 -4.07
C HIS A 12 2.19 -9.89 -3.55
N ALA A 13 1.96 -9.84 -2.25
CA ALA A 13 1.46 -8.62 -1.61
C ALA A 13 2.52 -7.50 -1.65
N HIS A 14 2.05 -6.28 -1.83
CA HIS A 14 2.89 -5.07 -1.86
C HIS A 14 2.31 -4.03 -0.92
N ALA A 15 3.16 -3.39 -0.12
CA ALA A 15 2.82 -2.12 0.51
C ALA A 15 3.07 -0.99 -0.49
N VAL A 16 2.09 -0.11 -0.65
CA VAL A 16 2.10 1.01 -1.58
C VAL A 16 1.90 2.30 -0.83
N LEU A 17 2.67 3.33 -1.18
CA LEU A 17 2.59 4.67 -0.64
C LEU A 17 2.54 5.69 -1.77
N GLN A 18 1.58 6.60 -1.71
CA GLN A 18 1.47 7.73 -2.62
C GLN A 18 1.34 9.01 -1.79
N CYS A 19 2.32 9.91 -1.89
CA CYS A 19 2.35 11.17 -1.14
C CYS A 19 1.78 12.31 -1.96
N GLY A 20 1.12 13.24 -1.28
CA GLY A 20 0.66 14.51 -1.83
C GLY A 20 1.82 15.44 -2.18
N GLN A 21 1.55 16.43 -3.04
CA GLN A 21 2.52 17.44 -3.44
C GLN A 21 2.27 18.76 -2.72
N GLY A 22 3.30 19.26 -2.03
CA GLY A 22 3.23 20.53 -1.31
C GLY A 22 2.36 20.46 -0.06
N GLU A 23 1.81 21.59 0.36
CA GLU A 23 1.01 21.74 1.58
C GLU A 23 -0.48 21.46 1.38
N ARG A 24 -0.92 21.35 0.11
CA ARG A 24 -2.32 21.10 -0.20
C ARG A 24 -2.70 19.66 0.17
N PRO A 25 -3.75 19.44 0.97
CA PRO A 25 -4.21 18.11 1.31
C PRO A 25 -4.69 17.38 0.04
N VAL A 26 -4.44 16.08 -0.01
CA VAL A 26 -4.94 15.24 -1.11
C VAL A 26 -6.40 14.84 -0.91
N PHE A 27 -6.93 15.06 0.29
CA PHE A 27 -8.35 14.93 0.64
C PHE A 27 -8.72 16.11 1.52
N ALA A 28 -9.52 17.04 1.00
CA ALA A 28 -10.01 18.18 1.78
C ALA A 28 -11.14 17.76 2.74
N ASP A 29 -11.93 16.77 2.35
CA ASP A 29 -13.06 16.26 3.12
C ASP A 29 -13.43 14.80 2.74
N ASP A 30 -14.52 14.29 3.30
CA ASP A 30 -15.00 12.92 3.06
C ASP A 30 -15.61 12.73 1.66
N VAL A 31 -16.02 13.79 0.98
CA VAL A 31 -16.46 13.72 -0.43
C VAL A 31 -15.27 13.34 -1.32
N ASP A 32 -14.11 13.92 -1.07
CA ASP A 32 -12.87 13.56 -1.78
C ASP A 32 -12.46 12.12 -1.50
N ARG A 33 -12.55 11.69 -0.22
CA ARG A 33 -12.25 10.30 0.15
C ARG A 33 -13.19 9.32 -0.54
N ALA A 34 -14.49 9.63 -0.56
CA ALA A 34 -15.49 8.80 -1.26
C ALA A 34 -15.21 8.73 -2.76
N ALA A 35 -14.84 9.84 -3.40
CA ALA A 35 -14.46 9.88 -4.81
C ALA A 35 -13.21 9.02 -5.10
N TYR A 36 -12.20 9.07 -4.20
CA TYR A 36 -11.02 8.23 -4.32
C TYR A 36 -11.36 6.74 -4.20
N LEU A 37 -12.15 6.36 -3.18
CA LEU A 37 -12.58 4.97 -2.96
C LEU A 37 -13.44 4.43 -4.11
N HIS A 38 -14.28 5.27 -4.70
CA HIS A 38 -15.02 4.90 -5.92
C HIS A 38 -14.07 4.60 -7.08
N ALA A 39 -13.11 5.50 -7.34
CA ALA A 39 -12.10 5.31 -8.39
C ALA A 39 -11.21 4.08 -8.12
N LEU A 40 -10.88 3.80 -6.85
CA LEU A 40 -10.11 2.62 -6.45
C LEU A 40 -10.87 1.34 -6.76
N ARG A 41 -12.16 1.26 -6.40
CA ARG A 41 -12.99 0.09 -6.64
C ARG A 41 -13.11 -0.23 -8.14
N GLU A 42 -13.34 0.78 -8.98
CA GLU A 42 -13.39 0.59 -10.43
C GLU A 42 -12.04 0.12 -10.99
N ALA A 43 -10.94 0.71 -10.50
CA ALA A 43 -9.61 0.34 -10.96
C ALA A 43 -9.20 -1.08 -10.53
N MET A 44 -9.59 -1.53 -9.34
CA MET A 44 -9.34 -2.90 -8.86
C MET A 44 -9.93 -3.94 -9.80
N ALA A 45 -11.18 -3.75 -10.19
CA ALA A 45 -11.87 -4.65 -11.12
C ALA A 45 -11.23 -4.64 -12.52
N ALA A 46 -10.93 -3.45 -13.04
CA ALA A 46 -10.37 -3.30 -14.39
C ALA A 46 -8.92 -3.81 -14.50
N GLU A 47 -8.11 -3.68 -13.45
CA GLU A 47 -6.67 -4.00 -13.49
C GLU A 47 -6.33 -5.33 -12.80
N HIS A 48 -7.32 -6.11 -12.43
CA HIS A 48 -7.15 -7.42 -11.78
C HIS A 48 -6.14 -7.39 -10.62
N THR A 49 -6.25 -6.37 -9.77
CA THR A 49 -5.39 -6.19 -8.61
C THR A 49 -6.23 -6.27 -7.34
N ALA A 50 -5.98 -7.29 -6.53
CA ALA A 50 -6.61 -7.44 -5.23
C ALA A 50 -6.06 -6.36 -4.26
N VAL A 51 -6.94 -5.59 -3.65
CA VAL A 51 -6.58 -4.67 -2.57
C VAL A 51 -7.01 -5.27 -1.24
N HIS A 52 -6.10 -5.26 -0.28
CA HIS A 52 -6.28 -5.89 1.03
C HIS A 52 -6.48 -4.87 2.15
N ALA A 53 -5.85 -3.71 2.04
CA ALA A 53 -6.02 -2.61 2.98
C ALA A 53 -5.81 -1.27 2.29
N TRP A 54 -6.42 -0.23 2.86
CA TRP A 54 -6.21 1.16 2.43
C TRP A 54 -6.29 2.12 3.62
N ALA A 55 -5.56 3.24 3.52
CA ALA A 55 -5.73 4.41 4.37
C ALA A 55 -5.61 5.69 3.54
N LEU A 56 -6.47 6.66 3.85
CA LEU A 56 -6.61 7.96 3.17
C LEU A 56 -6.29 9.07 4.16
N LEU A 57 -5.01 9.40 4.27
CA LEU A 57 -4.52 10.46 5.15
C LEU A 57 -4.52 11.81 4.41
N PRO A 58 -4.50 12.94 5.11
CA PRO A 58 -4.55 14.25 4.47
C PRO A 58 -3.48 14.47 3.39
N ASP A 59 -2.31 13.87 3.56
CA ASP A 59 -1.12 14.07 2.73
C ASP A 59 -0.60 12.80 2.06
N GLU A 60 -1.15 11.64 2.38
CA GLU A 60 -0.71 10.37 1.77
C GLU A 60 -1.83 9.33 1.67
N VAL A 61 -1.64 8.40 0.75
CA VAL A 61 -2.44 7.18 0.62
C VAL A 61 -1.55 5.98 0.88
N ARG A 62 -2.03 5.05 1.70
CA ARG A 62 -1.41 3.74 1.92
C ARG A 62 -2.32 2.66 1.37
N LEU A 63 -1.75 1.71 0.62
CA LEU A 63 -2.47 0.52 0.17
C LEU A 63 -1.64 -0.74 0.46
N VAL A 64 -2.34 -1.84 0.69
CA VAL A 64 -1.76 -3.18 0.60
C VAL A 64 -2.49 -3.90 -0.52
N ALA A 65 -1.76 -4.37 -1.54
CA ALA A 65 -2.37 -4.93 -2.74
C ALA A 65 -1.52 -6.02 -3.38
N THR A 66 -2.20 -7.00 -4.00
CA THR A 66 -1.58 -8.10 -4.75
C THR A 66 -1.98 -8.00 -6.22
N PRO A 67 -1.05 -7.67 -7.12
CA PRO A 67 -1.33 -7.61 -8.55
C PRO A 67 -1.32 -9.01 -9.18
N ALA A 68 -2.16 -9.23 -10.19
CA ALA A 68 -2.16 -10.46 -10.98
C ALA A 68 -0.93 -10.57 -11.90
N ASP A 69 -0.34 -9.44 -12.28
CA ASP A 69 0.89 -9.36 -13.08
C ASP A 69 1.81 -8.21 -12.63
N ALA A 70 3.05 -8.19 -13.09
CA ALA A 70 4.06 -7.20 -12.68
C ALA A 70 3.69 -5.73 -13.01
N GLY A 71 2.79 -5.50 -13.96
CA GLY A 71 2.30 -4.17 -14.34
C GLY A 71 1.07 -3.70 -13.55
N GLY A 72 0.36 -4.62 -12.90
CA GLY A 72 -0.95 -4.38 -12.28
C GLY A 72 -0.98 -3.23 -11.29
N LEU A 73 0.00 -3.16 -10.37
CA LEU A 73 0.09 -2.03 -9.43
C LEU A 73 0.24 -0.68 -10.13
N ALA A 74 1.03 -0.63 -11.20
CA ALA A 74 1.25 0.61 -11.92
C ALA A 74 -0.03 1.06 -12.63
N ARG A 75 -0.73 0.12 -13.26
CA ARG A 75 -2.01 0.38 -13.92
C ARG A 75 -3.09 0.78 -12.91
N LEU A 76 -3.20 0.06 -11.76
CA LEU A 76 -4.12 0.40 -10.68
C LEU A 76 -3.94 1.86 -10.23
N VAL A 77 -2.74 2.23 -9.79
CA VAL A 77 -2.48 3.59 -9.27
C VAL A 77 -2.63 4.65 -10.36
N GLN A 78 -2.27 4.36 -11.60
CA GLN A 78 -2.47 5.26 -12.73
C GLN A 78 -3.95 5.45 -13.05
N SER A 79 -4.74 4.37 -13.03
CA SER A 79 -6.19 4.40 -13.28
C SER A 79 -6.91 5.22 -12.23
N VAL A 80 -6.63 4.96 -10.94
CA VAL A 80 -7.15 5.77 -9.81
C VAL A 80 -6.72 7.23 -9.95
N GLY A 81 -5.44 7.47 -10.20
CA GLY A 81 -4.89 8.83 -10.29
C GLY A 81 -5.55 9.66 -11.38
N ARG A 82 -5.76 9.12 -12.57
CA ARG A 82 -6.45 9.84 -13.67
C ARG A 82 -7.87 10.25 -13.28
N ARG A 83 -8.65 9.35 -12.70
CA ARG A 83 -10.04 9.64 -12.30
C ARG A 83 -10.11 10.62 -11.15
N TYR A 84 -9.37 10.32 -10.10
CA TYR A 84 -9.41 11.09 -8.86
C TYR A 84 -8.87 12.52 -9.03
N VAL A 85 -7.67 12.68 -9.62
CA VAL A 85 -7.06 14.01 -9.80
C VAL A 85 -7.93 14.92 -10.69
N SER A 86 -8.55 14.35 -11.73
CA SER A 86 -9.49 15.11 -12.57
C SER A 86 -10.72 15.57 -11.79
N ALA A 87 -11.31 14.70 -10.97
CA ALA A 87 -12.46 15.02 -10.13
C ALA A 87 -12.11 16.05 -9.05
N TYR A 88 -10.99 15.84 -8.35
CA TYR A 88 -10.47 16.75 -7.34
C TYR A 88 -10.21 18.16 -7.90
N ASN A 89 -9.45 18.26 -8.99
CA ASN A 89 -9.11 19.54 -9.61
C ASN A 89 -10.36 20.32 -10.07
N ARG A 90 -11.34 19.62 -10.62
CA ARG A 90 -12.62 20.23 -11.03
C ARG A 90 -13.42 20.72 -9.81
N ARG A 91 -13.52 19.90 -8.75
CA ARG A 91 -14.27 20.24 -7.55
C ARG A 91 -13.69 21.44 -6.81
N HIS A 92 -12.36 21.50 -6.72
CA HIS A 92 -11.63 22.54 -5.98
C HIS A 92 -11.16 23.70 -6.85
N ALA A 93 -11.62 23.79 -8.11
CA ALA A 93 -11.26 24.83 -9.07
C ALA A 93 -9.73 25.05 -9.19
N CYS A 94 -8.95 23.95 -9.08
CA CYS A 94 -7.49 23.99 -9.11
C CYS A 94 -6.93 23.20 -10.31
N ARG A 95 -5.62 23.31 -10.55
CA ARG A 95 -4.91 22.66 -11.67
C ARG A 95 -3.59 22.07 -11.20
N GLY A 96 -3.02 21.19 -12.02
CA GLY A 96 -1.70 20.62 -11.82
C GLY A 96 -1.71 19.29 -11.10
N ALA A 97 -0.52 18.85 -10.71
CA ALA A 97 -0.32 17.57 -10.03
C ALA A 97 -0.79 17.63 -8.57
N LEU A 98 -1.48 16.60 -8.15
CA LEU A 98 -1.87 16.41 -6.75
C LEU A 98 -0.83 15.57 -6.01
N TRP A 99 -0.11 14.70 -6.71
CA TRP A 99 0.83 13.74 -6.16
C TRP A 99 2.28 14.17 -6.34
N ALA A 100 3.11 13.97 -5.32
CA ALA A 100 4.55 14.23 -5.32
C ALA A 100 5.33 13.22 -6.18
N GLY A 101 4.93 13.08 -7.44
CA GLY A 101 5.55 12.17 -8.39
C GLY A 101 4.97 10.75 -8.36
N ARG A 102 5.80 9.74 -8.65
CA ARG A 102 5.36 8.34 -8.72
C ARG A 102 5.15 7.74 -7.33
N PHE A 103 4.13 6.89 -7.17
CA PHE A 103 3.98 6.08 -5.96
C PHE A 103 5.23 5.25 -5.64
N ARG A 104 5.40 4.88 -4.38
CA ARG A 104 6.44 4.00 -3.86
C ARG A 104 5.80 2.65 -3.50
N SER A 105 6.56 1.57 -3.59
CA SER A 105 6.07 0.26 -3.18
C SER A 105 7.21 -0.64 -2.72
N ALA A 106 6.90 -1.57 -1.82
CA ALA A 106 7.77 -2.67 -1.42
C ALA A 106 7.03 -3.99 -1.64
N VAL A 107 7.71 -4.99 -2.16
CA VAL A 107 7.24 -6.38 -2.16
C VAL A 107 7.30 -6.88 -0.73
N LEU A 108 6.25 -7.52 -0.25
CA LEU A 108 6.16 -8.07 1.10
C LEU A 108 6.47 -9.56 1.11
N GLU A 109 7.29 -9.97 2.04
CA GLU A 109 7.46 -11.38 2.37
C GLU A 109 6.13 -11.94 2.92
N PRO A 110 5.64 -13.09 2.44
CA PRO A 110 4.47 -13.74 3.00
C PRO A 110 4.60 -14.00 4.51
N GLY A 111 3.49 -14.01 5.21
CA GLY A 111 3.44 -14.26 6.65
C GLY A 111 3.39 -12.96 7.49
N PRO A 112 4.17 -12.83 8.58
CA PRO A 112 4.08 -11.71 9.52
C PRO A 112 4.25 -10.34 8.88
N THR A 113 5.04 -10.24 7.82
CA THR A 113 5.29 -8.96 7.13
C THR A 113 4.04 -8.43 6.41
N VAL A 114 3.23 -9.32 5.87
CA VAL A 114 1.93 -8.93 5.27
C VAL A 114 0.98 -8.44 6.35
N LEU A 115 0.89 -9.12 7.50
CA LEU A 115 0.07 -8.66 8.63
C LEU A 115 0.51 -7.30 9.17
N ASP A 116 1.82 -7.06 9.26
CA ASP A 116 2.36 -5.75 9.64
C ASP A 116 1.98 -4.65 8.63
N ALA A 117 1.99 -4.97 7.34
CA ALA A 117 1.59 -4.01 6.31
C ALA A 117 0.08 -3.71 6.34
N LEU A 118 -0.76 -4.71 6.62
CA LEU A 118 -2.19 -4.49 6.86
C LEU A 118 -2.39 -3.56 8.07
N LEU A 119 -1.68 -3.84 9.17
CA LEU A 119 -1.75 -3.03 10.38
C LEU A 119 -1.23 -1.60 10.16
N TRP A 120 -0.17 -1.44 9.35
CA TRP A 120 0.37 -0.14 8.93
C TRP A 120 -0.65 0.70 8.15
N ALA A 121 -1.51 0.07 7.35
CA ALA A 121 -2.58 0.76 6.63
C ALA A 121 -3.79 0.97 7.54
N ASP A 122 -4.32 -0.08 8.16
CA ASP A 122 -5.54 0.00 8.99
C ASP A 122 -5.36 0.91 10.20
N GLY A 123 -4.21 0.86 10.86
CA GLY A 123 -3.86 1.67 12.02
C GLY A 123 -3.40 3.10 11.72
N ALA A 124 -3.38 3.51 10.44
CA ALA A 124 -2.87 4.81 10.04
C ALA A 124 -3.73 6.00 10.50
N SER A 125 -5.02 5.77 10.75
CA SER A 125 -5.96 6.79 11.23
C SER A 125 -6.93 6.19 12.25
N ALA A 126 -7.17 6.92 13.32
CA ALA A 126 -8.22 6.60 14.29
C ALA A 126 -9.62 7.09 13.84
N LEU A 127 -9.68 7.93 12.80
CA LEU A 127 -10.94 8.47 12.30
C LEU A 127 -11.69 7.40 11.50
N PRO A 128 -12.97 7.15 11.79
CA PRO A 128 -13.80 6.22 11.04
C PRO A 128 -13.85 6.60 9.54
N GLY A 129 -13.77 5.61 8.67
CA GLY A 129 -13.83 5.86 7.22
C GLY A 129 -12.54 6.39 6.59
N HIS A 130 -11.49 6.65 7.37
CA HIS A 130 -10.18 7.07 6.84
C HIS A 130 -9.22 5.90 6.61
N SER A 131 -9.61 4.70 7.03
CA SER A 131 -8.89 3.45 6.73
C SER A 131 -9.86 2.28 6.60
N SER A 132 -9.34 1.16 6.10
CA SER A 132 -10.09 -0.09 5.94
C SER A 132 -10.24 -0.90 7.23
N ALA A 133 -9.85 -0.38 8.40
CA ALA A 133 -9.83 -1.08 9.68
C ALA A 133 -11.17 -1.76 10.03
N ALA A 134 -12.30 -1.09 9.77
CA ALA A 134 -13.63 -1.62 10.05
C ALA A 134 -13.89 -2.97 9.36
N HIS A 135 -13.34 -3.19 8.16
CA HIS A 135 -13.52 -4.41 7.37
C HIS A 135 -13.06 -5.67 8.09
N ARG A 136 -12.02 -5.57 8.94
CA ARG A 136 -11.42 -6.69 9.68
C ARG A 136 -11.74 -6.70 11.17
N SER A 137 -12.35 -5.64 11.68
CA SER A 137 -12.65 -5.47 13.11
C SER A 137 -14.12 -5.74 13.47
N GLY A 138 -14.89 -6.36 12.57
CA GLY A 138 -16.32 -6.65 12.77
C GLY A 138 -17.24 -5.48 12.42
N GLY A 139 -16.73 -4.44 11.75
CA GLY A 139 -17.52 -3.36 11.19
C GLY A 139 -17.98 -3.64 9.75
N PRO A 140 -18.56 -2.63 9.08
CA PRO A 140 -19.04 -2.79 7.71
C PRO A 140 -17.91 -3.16 6.76
N ALA A 141 -18.15 -4.23 5.98
CA ALA A 141 -17.21 -4.66 4.95
C ALA A 141 -17.15 -3.63 3.80
N TRP A 142 -15.94 -3.26 3.40
CA TRP A 142 -15.78 -2.41 2.23
C TRP A 142 -15.88 -3.27 0.95
N PRO A 143 -16.81 -2.96 0.01
CA PRO A 143 -17.03 -3.79 -1.18
C PRO A 143 -15.80 -3.89 -2.07
N GLY A 144 -15.39 -5.11 -2.41
CA GLY A 144 -14.23 -5.39 -3.26
C GLY A 144 -12.91 -5.57 -2.50
N LEU A 145 -12.82 -5.24 -1.22
CA LEU A 145 -11.64 -5.56 -0.42
C LEU A 145 -11.56 -7.07 -0.20
N THR A 146 -10.36 -7.62 -0.31
CA THR A 146 -10.10 -9.04 -0.07
C THR A 146 -9.13 -9.23 1.08
N ASN A 147 -9.36 -10.20 1.93
CA ASN A 147 -8.39 -10.54 2.97
C ASN A 147 -7.34 -11.50 2.41
N PRO A 148 -6.04 -11.28 2.66
CA PRO A 148 -4.98 -12.18 2.25
C PRO A 148 -4.96 -13.45 3.11
N ALA A 149 -4.23 -14.48 2.66
CA ALA A 149 -4.13 -15.77 3.33
C ALA A 149 -3.68 -15.65 4.79
N GLU A 150 -2.79 -14.72 5.08
CA GLU A 150 -2.26 -14.43 6.41
C GLU A 150 -3.34 -13.98 7.41
N PHE A 151 -4.34 -13.21 6.94
CA PHE A 151 -5.47 -12.83 7.78
C PHE A 151 -6.39 -14.05 8.07
N TRP A 152 -6.62 -14.87 7.06
CA TRP A 152 -7.41 -16.09 7.23
C TRP A 152 -6.77 -17.09 8.19
N ALA A 153 -5.45 -17.11 8.26
CA ALA A 153 -4.68 -17.97 9.17
C ALA A 153 -4.69 -17.50 10.64
N LEU A 154 -5.26 -16.33 10.97
CA LEU A 154 -5.32 -15.83 12.34
C LEU A 154 -6.29 -16.62 13.22
N GLY A 155 -7.29 -17.28 12.65
CA GLY A 155 -8.25 -18.07 13.43
C GLY A 155 -9.22 -18.83 12.53
N ASN A 156 -9.92 -19.80 13.13
CA ASN A 156 -10.81 -20.70 12.41
C ASN A 156 -12.21 -20.10 12.17
N THR A 157 -12.61 -19.14 12.99
CA THR A 157 -13.92 -18.48 12.89
C THR A 157 -13.78 -16.99 12.57
N PRO A 158 -14.80 -16.36 11.97
CA PRO A 158 -14.80 -14.91 11.77
C PRO A 158 -14.59 -14.13 13.08
N PHE A 159 -15.29 -14.51 14.14
CA PHE A 159 -15.20 -13.86 15.46
C PHE A 159 -13.80 -13.93 16.05
N GLU A 160 -13.13 -15.07 15.93
CA GLU A 160 -11.77 -15.27 16.42
C GLU A 160 -10.79 -14.37 15.65
N ARG A 161 -10.87 -14.32 14.32
CA ARG A 161 -10.02 -13.46 13.48
C ARG A 161 -10.24 -11.98 13.79
N GLU A 162 -11.49 -11.56 13.94
CA GLU A 162 -11.84 -10.17 14.28
C GLU A 162 -11.33 -9.79 15.68
N ALA A 163 -11.44 -10.68 16.67
CA ALA A 163 -10.94 -10.45 18.01
C ALA A 163 -9.41 -10.28 18.00
N ILE A 164 -8.69 -11.23 17.38
CA ILE A 164 -7.23 -11.16 17.24
C ILE A 164 -6.81 -9.89 16.47
N TRP A 165 -7.57 -9.50 15.43
CA TRP A 165 -7.26 -8.28 14.69
C TRP A 165 -7.46 -7.01 15.52
N ARG A 166 -8.55 -6.93 16.30
CA ARG A 166 -8.78 -5.81 17.23
C ARG A 166 -7.67 -5.69 18.26
N ASP A 167 -7.23 -6.80 18.84
CA ASP A 167 -6.11 -6.80 19.79
C ASP A 167 -4.81 -6.29 19.14
N ARG A 168 -4.51 -6.74 17.91
CA ARG A 168 -3.37 -6.23 17.14
C ARG A 168 -3.48 -4.73 16.83
N MET A 169 -4.68 -4.25 16.51
CA MET A 169 -4.95 -2.83 16.27
C MET A 169 -4.75 -1.98 17.53
N GLN A 170 -5.15 -2.48 18.71
CA GLN A 170 -4.94 -1.80 19.98
C GLN A 170 -3.46 -1.72 20.36
N LEU A 171 -2.72 -2.80 20.16
CA LEU A 171 -1.27 -2.83 20.39
C LEU A 171 -0.52 -1.94 19.40
N GLY A 172 -1.04 -1.80 18.19
CA GLY A 172 -0.42 -1.06 17.10
C GLY A 172 0.85 -1.74 16.57
N LEU A 173 1.39 -1.16 15.52
CA LEU A 173 2.67 -1.61 14.98
C LEU A 173 3.83 -0.97 15.76
N VAL A 174 4.75 -1.81 16.25
CA VAL A 174 5.95 -1.35 16.96
C VAL A 174 6.71 -0.35 16.07
N ARG A 175 7.07 0.81 16.63
CA ARG A 175 7.69 1.93 15.89
C ARG A 175 8.89 1.52 15.03
N GLN A 176 9.74 0.63 15.54
CA GLN A 176 10.89 0.12 14.78
C GLN A 176 10.46 -0.64 13.53
N ARG A 177 9.39 -1.46 13.64
CA ARG A 177 8.84 -2.25 12.54
C ARG A 177 8.16 -1.37 11.51
N GLU A 178 7.40 -0.36 11.96
CA GLU A 178 6.79 0.64 11.07
C GLU A 178 7.85 1.41 10.27
N GLN A 179 8.90 1.90 10.94
CA GLN A 179 9.99 2.61 10.28
C GLN A 179 10.75 1.73 9.28
N TRP A 180 10.94 0.45 9.61
CA TRP A 180 11.56 -0.51 8.70
C TRP A 180 10.71 -0.71 7.44
N LEU A 181 9.39 -0.95 7.60
CA LEU A 181 8.46 -1.10 6.49
C LEU A 181 8.41 0.17 5.64
N ARG A 182 8.26 1.34 6.26
CA ARG A 182 8.25 2.63 5.57
C ARG A 182 9.54 2.87 4.78
N ARG A 183 10.71 2.53 5.33
CA ARG A 183 11.99 2.61 4.60
C ARG A 183 12.02 1.70 3.38
N ALA A 184 11.54 0.47 3.50
CA ALA A 184 11.44 -0.45 2.37
C ALA A 184 10.53 0.12 1.27
N VAL A 185 9.35 0.61 1.61
CA VAL A 185 8.39 1.23 0.68
C VAL A 185 9.00 2.46 0.00
N MET A 186 9.55 3.40 0.77
CA MET A 186 10.15 4.62 0.23
C MET A 186 11.33 4.36 -0.69
N GLY A 187 12.12 3.33 -0.39
CA GLY A 187 13.25 2.89 -1.21
C GLY A 187 12.85 2.09 -2.44
N GLY A 188 11.63 1.55 -2.47
CA GLY A 188 11.19 0.62 -3.53
C GLY A 188 11.92 -0.72 -3.44
N TRP A 189 12.13 -1.22 -2.23
CA TRP A 189 12.88 -2.45 -1.91
C TRP A 189 11.94 -3.58 -1.52
N VAL A 190 12.51 -4.73 -1.21
CA VAL A 190 11.78 -5.84 -0.58
C VAL A 190 11.67 -5.59 0.92
N ALA A 191 10.50 -5.86 1.48
CA ALA A 191 10.25 -5.94 2.91
C ALA A 191 10.16 -7.42 3.30
N GLY A 192 11.27 -7.99 3.72
CA GLY A 192 11.41 -9.39 4.05
C GLY A 192 12.82 -9.71 4.55
N ASP A 193 13.05 -10.97 4.84
CA ASP A 193 14.34 -11.47 5.25
C ASP A 193 15.39 -11.46 4.10
N PRO A 194 16.66 -11.80 4.39
CA PRO A 194 17.70 -11.85 3.37
C PRO A 194 17.44 -12.87 2.26
N ALA A 195 16.90 -14.06 2.60
CA ALA A 195 16.67 -15.13 1.62
C ALA A 195 15.55 -14.73 0.66
N PHE A 196 14.39 -14.31 1.17
CA PHE A 196 13.30 -13.80 0.35
C PHE A 196 13.75 -12.61 -0.52
N SER A 197 14.61 -11.74 0.00
CA SER A 197 15.13 -10.60 -0.76
C SER A 197 15.98 -11.04 -1.97
N VAL A 198 16.73 -12.15 -1.88
CA VAL A 198 17.50 -12.72 -3.00
C VAL A 198 16.56 -13.26 -4.05
N ASP A 199 15.59 -14.06 -3.66
CA ASP A 199 14.62 -14.69 -4.57
C ASP A 199 13.78 -13.64 -5.31
N ALA A 200 13.27 -12.63 -4.58
CA ALA A 200 12.53 -11.53 -5.16
C ALA A 200 13.38 -10.68 -6.13
N SER A 201 14.67 -10.51 -5.84
CA SER A 201 15.61 -9.83 -6.74
C SER A 201 15.83 -10.60 -8.04
N ALA A 202 15.99 -11.92 -7.96
CA ALA A 202 16.14 -12.80 -9.10
C ALA A 202 14.86 -12.79 -9.97
N ALA A 203 13.70 -12.99 -9.35
CA ALA A 203 12.40 -13.00 -10.04
C ALA A 203 12.08 -11.67 -10.75
N ALA A 204 12.44 -10.54 -10.15
CA ALA A 204 12.22 -9.21 -10.74
C ALA A 204 13.37 -8.75 -11.68
N SER A 205 14.44 -9.53 -11.83
CA SER A 205 15.67 -9.12 -12.53
C SER A 205 16.16 -7.72 -12.10
N ARG A 206 16.09 -7.42 -10.80
CA ARG A 206 16.37 -6.11 -10.23
C ARG A 206 16.93 -6.22 -8.80
N PRO A 207 17.88 -5.35 -8.38
CA PRO A 207 18.34 -5.30 -6.99
C PRO A 207 17.18 -5.08 -6.01
N SER A 208 17.09 -5.90 -4.98
CA SER A 208 16.10 -5.86 -3.89
C SER A 208 16.49 -4.93 -2.74
N ARG A 209 17.75 -4.46 -2.73
CA ARG A 209 18.35 -3.62 -1.69
C ARG A 209 19.22 -2.51 -2.30
N PRO A 210 19.46 -1.40 -1.56
CA PRO A 210 20.41 -0.39 -1.98
C PRO A 210 21.82 -1.00 -2.13
N ARG A 211 22.54 -0.59 -3.14
CA ARG A 211 23.97 -0.88 -3.20
C ARG A 211 24.70 -0.10 -2.12
N PRO A 212 25.74 -0.68 -1.48
CA PRO A 212 26.59 0.07 -0.55
C PRO A 212 27.11 1.35 -1.22
N ARG A 213 27.03 2.48 -0.50
CA ARG A 213 27.67 3.72 -0.96
C ARG A 213 29.16 3.58 -0.79
N GLY A 214 29.93 3.71 -1.86
CA GLY A 214 31.38 3.69 -1.83
C GLY A 214 31.97 3.78 -3.24
N ARG A 215 33.20 4.29 -3.35
CA ARG A 215 33.98 4.26 -4.57
C ARG A 215 34.29 2.80 -4.91
N PRO A 216 34.11 2.33 -6.17
CA PRO A 216 34.59 1.00 -6.55
C PRO A 216 36.05 0.87 -6.13
N ARG A 217 36.40 -0.23 -5.45
CA ARG A 217 37.83 -0.54 -5.21
C ARG A 217 38.45 -0.70 -6.60
N ALA A 218 39.51 0.07 -6.85
CA ALA A 218 40.34 -0.17 -8.03
C ALA A 218 40.88 -1.62 -7.97
N ARG A 219 40.75 -2.34 -9.07
CA ARG A 219 41.40 -3.65 -9.25
C ARG A 219 42.86 -3.46 -9.43
#